data_6ae3897eefd27e8683021084d016acd6
#
_entry.id   6ae3897eefd27e8683021084d016acd6
#
_cell.length_a   1.000
_cell.length_b   1.000
_cell.length_c   1.000
_cell.angle_alpha   90.00
_cell.angle_beta   90.00
_cell.angle_gamma   90.00
#
_symmetry.space_group_name_H-M   'P 1'
#
loop_
_entity.id
_entity.type
_entity.pdbx_description
1 polymer ?
#
loop_
_entity_poly.entity_id
_entity_poly.type
_entity_poly.pdbx_seq_one_letter_code
_entity_poly.pdbx_strand_id
1 'polypeptide(L)'
;EGAALHLEGGGPGAVEPAGAPEGTTITVRDLFYNTPARLKFMRKDSAETAAVNGLMQHLALSHPDISFKFIKDGVEALLTPGDGKLDSAVYAALGRDFARGLVPVSGSGGDITVSGFVTAPLMGRGSRSMQVFFVNGRFIKSQLLTAALEEGYRNQIMKGKFPGCVLSVTLPVTAVDVNVHPAKTQVKFAREHDVFDAVYHTVLDLSLIHISEPTRL
;
A
#
# COMPACT_ATOMS: atom_id res chain seq x y z
N GLU A 1 32.20 10.43 -11.45
CA GLU A 1 32.25 9.64 -12.70
C GLU A 1 31.18 8.57 -12.60
N GLY A 2 30.31 8.48 -13.62
CA GLY A 2 29.22 7.49 -13.68
C GLY A 2 29.62 6.29 -14.54
N ALA A 3 28.79 5.24 -14.48
CA ALA A 3 28.90 4.06 -15.33
C ALA A 3 27.57 3.76 -16.03
N ALA A 4 27.62 3.30 -17.26
CA ALA A 4 26.47 2.84 -18.02
C ALA A 4 26.64 1.37 -18.38
N LEU A 5 25.53 0.63 -18.32
CA LEU A 5 25.44 -0.76 -18.74
C LEU A 5 24.25 -0.91 -19.67
N HIS A 6 24.48 -1.46 -20.86
CA HIS A 6 23.44 -1.83 -21.81
C HIS A 6 23.28 -3.35 -21.86
N LEU A 7 22.04 -3.82 -21.67
CA LEU A 7 21.70 -5.25 -21.72
C LEU A 7 20.62 -5.46 -22.77
N GLU A 8 20.80 -6.46 -23.63
CA GLU A 8 19.81 -6.83 -24.63
C GLU A 8 19.56 -8.35 -24.60
N GLY A 9 18.28 -8.73 -24.49
CA GLY A 9 17.88 -10.13 -24.46
C GLY A 9 18.43 -11.00 -23.33
N GLY A 10 18.97 -10.37 -22.27
CA GLY A 10 19.61 -11.06 -21.14
C GLY A 10 21.10 -11.37 -21.38
N GLY A 11 21.66 -10.93 -22.51
CA GLY A 11 23.12 -11.00 -22.74
C GLY A 11 23.86 -10.01 -21.83
N PRO A 12 25.06 -10.39 -21.29
CA PRO A 12 25.86 -9.47 -20.51
C PRO A 12 26.42 -8.38 -21.41
N GLY A 13 26.22 -7.13 -21.01
CA GLY A 13 26.85 -5.96 -21.64
C GLY A 13 28.19 -5.63 -21.00
N ALA A 14 28.95 -4.77 -21.67
CA ALA A 14 30.13 -4.14 -21.08
C ALA A 14 29.73 -2.94 -20.23
N VAL A 15 30.40 -2.73 -19.11
CA VAL A 15 30.30 -1.51 -18.33
C VAL A 15 31.16 -0.44 -18.96
N GLU A 16 30.61 0.71 -19.30
CA GLU A 16 31.29 1.84 -19.93
C GLU A 16 31.25 3.07 -19.01
N PRO A 17 32.30 3.90 -19.00
CA PRO A 17 32.26 5.19 -18.31
C PRO A 17 31.18 6.09 -18.93
N ALA A 18 30.41 6.78 -18.07
CA ALA A 18 29.36 7.68 -18.51
C ALA A 18 29.32 8.97 -17.68
N GLY A 19 28.95 10.07 -18.30
CA GLY A 19 28.59 11.29 -17.60
C GLY A 19 27.15 11.16 -17.07
N ALA A 20 27.00 11.04 -15.77
CA ALA A 20 25.69 10.94 -15.13
C ALA A 20 25.64 11.78 -13.85
N PRO A 21 24.50 12.39 -13.51
CA PRO A 21 24.31 12.98 -12.19
C PRO A 21 24.32 11.89 -11.12
N GLU A 22 24.42 12.30 -9.87
CA GLU A 22 24.27 11.37 -8.74
C GLU A 22 22.89 10.69 -8.79
N GLY A 23 22.89 9.37 -8.64
CA GLY A 23 21.67 8.55 -8.69
C GLY A 23 21.77 7.39 -9.66
N THR A 24 20.64 6.74 -9.93
CA THR A 24 20.52 5.60 -10.85
C THR A 24 19.39 5.83 -11.84
N THR A 25 19.65 5.63 -13.11
CA THR A 25 18.63 5.64 -14.16
C THR A 25 18.53 4.25 -14.76
N ILE A 26 17.32 3.69 -14.79
CA ILE A 26 17.04 2.40 -15.42
C ILE A 26 16.02 2.63 -16.54
N THR A 27 16.36 2.26 -17.76
CA THR A 27 15.49 2.35 -18.93
C THR A 27 15.16 0.93 -19.42
N VAL A 28 13.87 0.59 -19.47
CA VAL A 28 13.41 -0.69 -20.04
C VAL A 28 12.56 -0.39 -21.27
N ARG A 29 12.89 -1.03 -22.39
CA ARG A 29 12.18 -0.90 -23.66
C ARG A 29 11.80 -2.29 -24.18
N ASP A 30 10.76 -2.34 -25.01
CA ASP A 30 10.31 -3.56 -25.70
C ASP A 30 10.18 -4.76 -24.77
N LEU A 31 9.49 -4.55 -23.61
CA LEU A 31 9.31 -5.56 -22.59
C LEU A 31 8.71 -6.83 -23.19
N PHE A 32 9.36 -7.97 -22.93
CA PHE A 32 8.98 -9.30 -23.45
C PHE A 32 9.17 -9.54 -24.95
N TYR A 33 9.93 -8.70 -25.68
CA TYR A 33 10.20 -8.93 -27.11
C TYR A 33 10.81 -10.30 -27.38
N ASN A 34 11.68 -10.79 -26.48
CA ASN A 34 12.35 -12.08 -26.55
C ASN A 34 11.57 -13.23 -25.86
N THR A 35 10.38 -12.94 -25.32
CA THR A 35 9.50 -13.92 -24.64
C THR A 35 8.04 -13.77 -25.09
N PRO A 36 7.74 -14.11 -26.38
CA PRO A 36 6.42 -13.85 -26.96
C PRO A 36 5.27 -14.54 -26.22
N ALA A 37 5.53 -15.65 -25.54
CA ALA A 37 4.53 -16.28 -24.68
C ALA A 37 4.09 -15.37 -23.52
N ARG A 38 5.02 -14.65 -22.89
CA ARG A 38 4.70 -13.68 -21.84
C ARG A 38 3.99 -12.44 -22.40
N LEU A 39 4.39 -11.98 -23.58
CA LEU A 39 3.73 -10.85 -24.26
C LEU A 39 2.24 -11.13 -24.51
N LYS A 40 1.87 -12.37 -24.88
CA LYS A 40 0.47 -12.78 -25.06
C LYS A 40 -0.38 -12.73 -23.79
N PHE A 41 0.22 -12.81 -22.61
CA PHE A 41 -0.49 -12.71 -21.33
C PHE A 41 -0.65 -11.27 -20.83
N MET A 42 -0.06 -10.30 -21.50
CA MET A 42 -0.29 -8.89 -21.15
C MET A 42 -1.75 -8.52 -21.40
N ARG A 43 -2.31 -7.79 -20.46
CA ARG A 43 -3.68 -7.27 -20.55
C ARG A 43 -3.71 -6.05 -21.46
N LYS A 44 -4.89 -5.46 -21.61
CA LYS A 44 -5.03 -4.16 -22.28
C LYS A 44 -4.21 -3.10 -21.54
N ASP A 45 -3.65 -2.15 -22.26
CA ASP A 45 -2.80 -1.06 -21.72
C ASP A 45 -3.42 -0.35 -20.52
N SER A 46 -4.72 -0.11 -20.56
CA SER A 46 -5.46 0.51 -19.45
C SER A 46 -5.41 -0.34 -18.16
N ALA A 47 -5.44 -1.67 -18.27
CA ALA A 47 -5.39 -2.56 -17.12
C ALA A 47 -3.96 -2.69 -16.56
N GLU A 48 -2.95 -2.74 -17.44
CA GLU A 48 -1.54 -2.72 -17.04
C GLU A 48 -1.18 -1.39 -16.38
N THR A 49 -1.63 -0.29 -16.95
CA THR A 49 -1.46 1.04 -16.36
C THR A 49 -2.10 1.16 -14.98
N ALA A 50 -3.31 0.63 -14.80
CA ALA A 50 -3.97 0.64 -13.50
C ALA A 50 -3.17 -0.19 -12.46
N ALA A 51 -2.58 -1.31 -12.87
CA ALA A 51 -1.75 -2.13 -12.01
C ALA A 51 -0.46 -1.41 -11.59
N VAL A 52 0.22 -0.73 -12.55
CA VAL A 52 1.41 0.08 -12.24
C VAL A 52 1.07 1.24 -11.33
N ASN A 53 -0.02 1.97 -11.59
CA ASN A 53 -0.47 3.05 -10.73
C ASN A 53 -0.75 2.57 -9.29
N GLY A 54 -1.46 1.45 -9.14
CA GLY A 54 -1.70 0.85 -7.82
C GLY A 54 -0.40 0.46 -7.11
N LEU A 55 0.58 -0.08 -7.82
CA LEU A 55 1.89 -0.40 -7.25
C LEU A 55 2.60 0.88 -6.77
N MET A 56 2.60 1.95 -7.56
CA MET A 56 3.22 3.23 -7.20
C MET A 56 2.55 3.85 -5.97
N GLN A 57 1.22 3.78 -5.88
CA GLN A 57 0.47 4.20 -4.69
C GLN A 57 0.89 3.42 -3.45
N HIS A 58 0.97 2.08 -3.54
CA HIS A 58 1.39 1.25 -2.41
C HIS A 58 2.84 1.51 -1.98
N LEU A 59 3.76 1.73 -2.92
CA LEU A 59 5.14 2.09 -2.61
C LEU A 59 5.20 3.45 -1.88
N ALA A 60 4.50 4.45 -2.38
CA ALA A 60 4.46 5.77 -1.77
C ALA A 60 3.87 5.74 -0.34
N LEU A 61 2.84 4.92 -0.11
CA LEU A 61 2.23 4.75 1.21
C LEU A 61 3.11 3.96 2.18
N SER A 62 3.93 3.02 1.68
CA SER A 62 4.84 2.24 2.52
C SER A 62 6.13 2.98 2.86
N HIS A 63 6.48 3.99 2.09
CA HIS A 63 7.70 4.80 2.24
C HIS A 63 7.38 6.31 2.17
N PRO A 64 6.69 6.85 3.17
CA PRO A 64 6.31 8.27 3.18
C PRO A 64 7.51 9.22 3.28
N ASP A 65 8.68 8.71 3.67
CA ASP A 65 9.96 9.39 3.72
C ASP A 65 10.65 9.55 2.35
N ILE A 66 10.12 8.88 1.32
CA ILE A 66 10.63 8.95 -0.06
C ILE A 66 9.66 9.75 -0.94
N SER A 67 10.20 10.71 -1.71
CA SER A 67 9.43 11.39 -2.73
C SER A 67 9.31 10.52 -3.98
N PHE A 68 8.08 10.19 -4.36
CA PHE A 68 7.75 9.44 -5.58
C PHE A 68 7.14 10.36 -6.61
N LYS A 69 7.70 10.36 -7.82
CA LYS A 69 7.10 11.00 -8.98
C LYS A 69 6.80 9.94 -10.03
N PHE A 70 5.54 9.78 -10.39
CA PHE A 70 5.10 8.87 -11.43
C PHE A 70 4.50 9.65 -12.60
N ILE A 71 5.10 9.46 -13.77
CA ILE A 71 4.66 10.08 -15.01
C ILE A 71 4.11 8.98 -15.93
N LYS A 72 2.90 9.17 -16.41
CA LYS A 72 2.20 8.29 -17.32
C LYS A 72 1.86 9.06 -18.59
N ASP A 73 2.29 8.57 -19.76
CA ASP A 73 2.01 9.18 -21.06
C ASP A 73 2.34 10.69 -21.09
N GLY A 74 3.45 11.07 -20.44
CA GLY A 74 3.90 12.47 -20.33
C GLY A 74 3.15 13.31 -19.29
N VAL A 75 2.15 12.76 -18.59
CA VAL A 75 1.37 13.44 -17.56
C VAL A 75 1.76 12.93 -16.17
N GLU A 76 1.95 13.86 -15.22
CA GLU A 76 2.20 13.52 -13.82
C GLU A 76 0.94 12.91 -13.20
N ALA A 77 1.03 11.62 -12.86
CA ALA A 77 -0.07 10.85 -12.26
C ALA A 77 0.03 10.74 -10.73
N LEU A 78 1.23 10.86 -10.16
CA LEU A 78 1.50 10.85 -8.73
C LEU A 78 2.73 11.69 -8.43
N LEU A 79 2.65 12.51 -7.38
CA LEU A 79 3.79 13.18 -6.76
C LEU A 79 3.60 13.18 -5.25
N THR A 80 4.53 12.58 -4.51
CA THR A 80 4.53 12.61 -3.04
C THR A 80 5.69 13.46 -2.51
N PRO A 81 5.51 14.14 -1.36
CA PRO A 81 6.52 15.07 -0.86
C PRO A 81 7.77 14.39 -0.30
N GLY A 82 7.66 13.15 0.22
CA GLY A 82 8.77 12.48 0.90
C GLY A 82 9.12 13.12 2.25
N ASP A 83 8.12 13.65 2.95
CA ASP A 83 8.28 14.39 4.22
C ASP A 83 8.22 13.49 5.47
N GLY A 84 8.15 12.17 5.30
CA GLY A 84 8.04 11.19 6.36
C GLY A 84 6.64 11.10 6.98
N LYS A 85 5.65 11.81 6.44
CA LYS A 85 4.30 11.83 6.98
C LYS A 85 3.35 10.97 6.14
N LEU A 86 2.74 9.99 6.78
CA LEU A 86 1.80 9.10 6.10
C LEU A 86 0.54 9.84 5.62
N ASP A 87 0.05 10.84 6.33
CA ASP A 87 -1.11 11.66 5.93
C ASP A 87 -0.84 12.43 4.63
N SER A 88 0.36 13.00 4.46
CA SER A 88 0.78 13.64 3.22
C SER A 88 0.84 12.65 2.04
N ALA A 89 1.40 11.46 2.28
CA ALA A 89 1.44 10.39 1.28
C ALA A 89 0.03 9.90 0.91
N VAL A 90 -0.86 9.74 1.88
CA VAL A 90 -2.26 9.36 1.66
C VAL A 90 -3.00 10.41 0.85
N TYR A 91 -2.84 11.69 1.18
CA TYR A 91 -3.45 12.78 0.43
C TYR A 91 -3.02 12.76 -1.04
N ALA A 92 -1.72 12.60 -1.30
CA ALA A 92 -1.17 12.56 -2.64
C ALA A 92 -1.56 11.31 -3.43
N ALA A 93 -1.53 10.13 -2.80
CA ALA A 93 -1.74 8.84 -3.46
C ALA A 93 -3.21 8.44 -3.60
N LEU A 94 -4.04 8.70 -2.58
CA LEU A 94 -5.44 8.25 -2.54
C LEU A 94 -6.45 9.38 -2.67
N GLY A 95 -5.96 10.63 -2.72
CA GLY A 95 -6.76 11.82 -2.98
C GLY A 95 -7.37 12.46 -1.73
N ARG A 96 -7.73 13.72 -1.91
CA ARG A 96 -8.23 14.61 -0.85
C ARG A 96 -9.49 14.08 -0.16
N ASP A 97 -10.45 13.57 -0.94
CA ASP A 97 -11.74 13.13 -0.39
C ASP A 97 -11.61 11.89 0.50
N PHE A 98 -10.64 11.02 0.21
CA PHE A 98 -10.32 9.91 1.09
C PHE A 98 -9.57 10.37 2.33
N ALA A 99 -8.53 11.18 2.15
CA ALA A 99 -7.69 11.67 3.23
C ALA A 99 -8.45 12.45 4.31
N ARG A 100 -9.43 13.28 3.92
CA ARG A 100 -10.26 14.07 4.85
C ARG A 100 -11.14 13.24 5.78
N GLY A 101 -11.50 12.04 5.35
CA GLY A 101 -12.34 11.13 6.14
C GLY A 101 -11.56 10.20 7.05
N LEU A 102 -10.24 10.35 7.13
CA LEU A 102 -9.37 9.46 7.88
C LEU A 102 -9.11 9.95 9.30
N VAL A 103 -9.07 9.00 10.20
CA VAL A 103 -8.76 9.18 11.61
C VAL A 103 -7.54 8.32 11.95
N PRO A 104 -6.53 8.87 12.65
CA PRO A 104 -5.36 8.10 13.05
C PRO A 104 -5.72 7.03 14.09
N VAL A 105 -5.09 5.88 13.96
CA VAL A 105 -5.20 4.76 14.91
C VAL A 105 -3.84 4.23 15.27
N SER A 106 -3.70 3.81 16.53
CA SER A 106 -2.50 3.13 17.02
C SER A 106 -2.90 2.21 18.18
N GLY A 107 -2.42 0.98 18.14
CA GLY A 107 -2.67 -0.02 19.17
C GLY A 107 -1.60 -1.10 19.17
N SER A 108 -1.58 -1.92 20.22
CA SER A 108 -0.67 -3.05 20.33
C SER A 108 -1.36 -4.22 21.02
N GLY A 109 -1.01 -5.44 20.60
CA GLY A 109 -1.44 -6.69 21.23
C GLY A 109 -0.26 -7.65 21.31
N GLY A 110 0.29 -7.85 22.51
CA GLY A 110 1.52 -8.64 22.67
C GLY A 110 2.70 -8.02 21.93
N ASP A 111 3.27 -8.76 20.99
CA ASP A 111 4.39 -8.36 20.13
C ASP A 111 3.94 -7.81 18.76
N ILE A 112 2.64 -7.53 18.60
CA ILE A 112 2.05 -6.99 17.39
C ILE A 112 1.69 -5.52 17.62
N THR A 113 2.13 -4.64 16.73
CA THR A 113 1.76 -3.22 16.71
C THR A 113 0.95 -2.91 15.47
N VAL A 114 -0.13 -2.17 15.62
CA VAL A 114 -0.99 -1.70 14.52
C VAL A 114 -1.04 -0.19 14.56
N SER A 115 -0.77 0.45 13.43
CA SER A 115 -0.83 1.92 13.32
C SER A 115 -1.26 2.35 11.93
N GLY A 116 -1.70 3.59 11.79
CA GLY A 116 -2.07 4.17 10.51
C GLY A 116 -3.37 4.97 10.58
N PHE A 117 -4.19 4.82 9.56
CA PHE A 117 -5.43 5.57 9.41
C PHE A 117 -6.60 4.66 9.02
N VAL A 118 -7.78 4.98 9.53
CA VAL A 118 -9.05 4.36 9.12
C VAL A 118 -10.10 5.43 8.85
N THR A 119 -11.11 5.14 8.03
CA THR A 119 -12.19 6.09 7.77
C THR A 119 -13.11 6.24 8.97
N ALA A 120 -13.58 7.47 9.23
CA ALA A 120 -14.66 7.67 10.18
C ALA A 120 -15.90 6.84 9.77
N PRO A 121 -16.74 6.34 10.72
CA PRO A 121 -17.87 5.46 10.41
C PRO A 121 -18.84 5.98 9.36
N LEU A 122 -19.08 7.30 9.31
CA LEU A 122 -19.96 7.94 8.34
C LEU A 122 -19.36 8.03 6.93
N MET A 123 -18.06 7.77 6.77
CA MET A 123 -17.31 7.88 5.52
C MET A 123 -17.12 6.55 4.80
N GLY A 124 -17.99 5.57 5.06
CA GLY A 124 -17.94 4.26 4.45
C GLY A 124 -17.99 4.30 2.92
N ARG A 125 -17.24 3.41 2.28
CA ARG A 125 -17.05 3.32 0.83
C ARG A 125 -17.93 2.24 0.20
N GLY A 126 -18.22 2.37 -1.10
CA GLY A 126 -19.02 1.38 -1.84
C GLY A 126 -18.26 0.08 -2.17
N SER A 127 -16.95 0.05 -1.96
CA SER A 127 -16.10 -1.11 -2.22
C SER A 127 -14.92 -1.19 -1.25
N ARG A 128 -14.24 -2.33 -1.23
CA ARG A 128 -13.03 -2.58 -0.43
C ARG A 128 -11.73 -2.07 -1.07
N SER A 129 -11.81 -1.37 -2.19
CA SER A 129 -10.61 -0.92 -2.93
C SER A 129 -9.70 0.04 -2.14
N MET A 130 -10.25 0.69 -1.10
CA MET A 130 -9.53 1.60 -0.22
C MET A 130 -9.11 0.94 1.12
N GLN A 131 -9.06 -0.39 1.17
CA GLN A 131 -8.47 -1.14 2.28
C GLN A 131 -7.04 -1.49 1.92
N VAL A 132 -6.09 -0.73 2.45
CA VAL A 132 -4.65 -0.87 2.20
C VAL A 132 -3.98 -1.35 3.48
N PHE A 133 -3.38 -2.52 3.42
CA PHE A 133 -2.68 -3.13 4.55
C PHE A 133 -1.22 -3.33 4.23
N PHE A 134 -0.37 -3.01 5.21
CA PHE A 134 1.05 -3.32 5.19
C PHE A 134 1.39 -4.26 6.36
N VAL A 135 2.24 -5.24 6.10
CA VAL A 135 2.81 -6.13 7.11
C VAL A 135 4.32 -5.99 7.02
N ASN A 136 4.95 -5.51 8.09
CA ASN A 136 6.39 -5.21 8.12
C ASN A 136 6.85 -4.38 6.89
N GLY A 137 6.08 -3.33 6.55
CA GLY A 137 6.33 -2.43 5.41
C GLY A 137 5.94 -2.98 4.04
N ARG A 138 5.46 -4.23 3.93
CA ARG A 138 5.06 -4.84 2.66
C ARG A 138 3.56 -4.76 2.45
N PHE A 139 3.12 -4.28 1.29
CA PHE A 139 1.71 -4.32 0.90
C PHE A 139 1.18 -5.75 0.82
N ILE A 140 0.06 -6.02 1.50
CA ILE A 140 -0.55 -7.34 1.62
C ILE A 140 -2.05 -7.27 1.34
N LYS A 141 -2.54 -8.26 0.61
CA LYS A 141 -3.97 -8.57 0.48
C LYS A 141 -4.28 -9.70 1.44
N SER A 142 -5.05 -9.42 2.50
CA SER A 142 -5.37 -10.40 3.54
C SER A 142 -6.85 -10.36 3.88
N GLN A 143 -7.51 -11.50 3.74
CA GLN A 143 -8.90 -11.66 4.18
C GLN A 143 -9.03 -11.54 5.70
N LEU A 144 -8.02 -12.00 6.45
CA LEU A 144 -7.97 -11.89 7.90
C LEU A 144 -8.00 -10.44 8.36
N LEU A 145 -7.11 -9.60 7.79
CA LEU A 145 -7.03 -8.17 8.13
C LEU A 145 -8.29 -7.41 7.69
N THR A 146 -8.84 -7.76 6.52
CA THR A 146 -10.13 -7.23 6.05
C THR A 146 -11.25 -7.57 7.03
N ALA A 147 -11.34 -8.83 7.47
CA ALA A 147 -12.37 -9.27 8.41
C ALA A 147 -12.22 -8.59 9.78
N ALA A 148 -10.99 -8.46 10.30
CA ALA A 148 -10.73 -7.77 11.56
C ALA A 148 -11.13 -6.29 11.51
N LEU A 149 -10.76 -5.60 10.43
CA LEU A 149 -11.17 -4.20 10.19
C LEU A 149 -12.70 -4.07 10.15
N GLU A 150 -13.38 -4.88 9.34
CA GLU A 150 -14.83 -4.81 9.15
C GLU A 150 -15.60 -5.20 10.42
N GLU A 151 -15.07 -6.14 11.19
CA GLU A 151 -15.64 -6.52 12.49
C GLU A 151 -15.57 -5.36 13.49
N GLY A 152 -14.46 -4.61 13.53
CA GLY A 152 -14.32 -3.40 14.35
C GLY A 152 -15.35 -2.31 14.01
N TYR A 153 -15.87 -2.31 12.78
CA TYR A 153 -16.94 -1.39 12.34
C TYR A 153 -18.34 -1.99 12.41
N ARG A 154 -18.51 -3.19 12.95
CA ARG A 154 -19.84 -3.82 13.04
C ARG A 154 -20.84 -2.89 13.75
N ASN A 155 -22.00 -2.69 13.13
CA ASN A 155 -23.09 -1.80 13.59
C ASN A 155 -22.77 -0.28 13.60
N GLN A 156 -21.62 0.14 13.06
CA GLN A 156 -21.21 1.55 13.01
C GLN A 156 -21.23 2.12 11.61
N ILE A 157 -21.10 1.26 10.62
CA ILE A 157 -21.09 1.65 9.21
C ILE A 157 -22.42 1.24 8.55
N MET A 158 -22.91 2.02 7.59
CA MET A 158 -24.15 1.72 6.88
C MET A 158 -24.06 0.38 6.15
N LYS A 159 -25.16 -0.35 6.12
CA LYS A 159 -25.26 -1.63 5.39
C LYS A 159 -24.85 -1.46 3.92
N GLY A 160 -23.98 -2.33 3.43
CA GLY A 160 -23.45 -2.28 2.06
C GLY A 160 -22.31 -1.28 1.86
N LYS A 161 -21.82 -0.64 2.92
CA LYS A 161 -20.61 0.17 2.93
C LYS A 161 -19.48 -0.54 3.63
N PHE A 162 -18.25 -0.19 3.27
CA PHE A 162 -17.02 -0.77 3.80
C PHE A 162 -16.13 0.32 4.37
N PRO A 163 -15.45 0.08 5.50
CA PRO A 163 -14.43 0.99 5.98
C PRO A 163 -13.25 1.01 5.01
N GLY A 164 -12.65 2.18 4.83
CA GLY A 164 -11.35 2.30 4.17
C GLY A 164 -10.26 2.39 5.24
N CYS A 165 -9.05 2.03 4.88
CA CYS A 165 -7.89 2.14 5.78
C CYS A 165 -6.57 2.24 5.02
N VAL A 166 -5.56 2.75 5.72
CA VAL A 166 -4.15 2.56 5.43
C VAL A 166 -3.51 2.12 6.75
N LEU A 167 -3.36 0.82 6.94
CA LEU A 167 -2.90 0.23 8.20
C LEU A 167 -1.58 -0.51 8.02
N SER A 168 -0.67 -0.26 8.95
CA SER A 168 0.59 -0.98 9.10
C SER A 168 0.52 -1.90 10.31
N VAL A 169 0.78 -3.18 10.09
CA VAL A 169 0.91 -4.21 11.12
C VAL A 169 2.37 -4.62 11.20
N THR A 170 2.98 -4.38 12.36
CA THR A 170 4.37 -4.76 12.63
C THR A 170 4.38 -5.89 13.63
N LEU A 171 5.08 -6.97 13.30
CA LEU A 171 5.20 -8.16 14.13
C LEU A 171 6.57 -8.83 13.90
N PRO A 172 7.02 -9.72 14.80
CA PRO A 172 8.27 -10.45 14.62
C PRO A 172 8.32 -11.19 13.29
N VAL A 173 9.45 -11.14 12.60
CA VAL A 173 9.61 -11.78 11.29
C VAL A 173 9.38 -13.30 11.34
N THR A 174 9.60 -13.93 12.49
CA THR A 174 9.33 -15.34 12.72
C THR A 174 7.84 -15.68 12.83
N ALA A 175 6.99 -14.67 13.03
CA ALA A 175 5.54 -14.83 13.18
C ALA A 175 4.78 -14.70 11.84
N VAL A 176 5.49 -14.44 10.73
CA VAL A 176 4.90 -14.27 9.40
C VAL A 176 5.73 -14.96 8.33
N ASP A 177 5.07 -15.79 7.50
CA ASP A 177 5.68 -16.36 6.29
C ASP A 177 5.21 -15.56 5.08
N VAL A 178 6.15 -14.94 4.38
CA VAL A 178 5.91 -14.13 3.16
C VAL A 178 6.11 -14.92 1.87
N ASN A 179 6.60 -16.16 1.94
CA ASN A 179 6.88 -16.99 0.77
C ASN A 179 5.68 -17.86 0.36
N VAL A 180 4.50 -17.29 0.39
CA VAL A 180 3.23 -18.00 0.09
C VAL A 180 2.78 -17.77 -1.35
N HIS A 181 3.09 -16.60 -1.94
CA HIS A 181 2.63 -16.22 -3.28
C HIS A 181 3.79 -15.63 -4.11
N PRO A 182 3.90 -15.92 -5.42
CA PRO A 182 4.99 -15.41 -6.26
C PRO A 182 5.14 -13.87 -6.23
N ALA A 183 4.02 -13.15 -6.24
CA ALA A 183 4.02 -11.68 -6.12
C ALA A 183 4.20 -11.19 -4.68
N LYS A 184 4.31 -12.10 -3.69
CA LYS A 184 4.50 -11.78 -2.26
C LYS A 184 3.46 -10.79 -1.70
N THR A 185 2.26 -10.79 -2.27
CA THR A 185 1.13 -9.97 -1.81
C THR A 185 0.24 -10.68 -0.80
N GLN A 186 0.56 -11.93 -0.48
CA GLN A 186 -0.11 -12.74 0.53
C GLN A 186 0.91 -13.25 1.54
N VAL A 187 0.49 -13.37 2.78
CA VAL A 187 1.31 -13.89 3.89
C VAL A 187 0.49 -14.89 4.69
N LYS A 188 1.20 -15.78 5.40
CA LYS A 188 0.61 -16.67 6.39
C LYS A 188 1.13 -16.26 7.76
N PHE A 189 0.20 -16.00 8.68
CA PHE A 189 0.54 -15.67 10.06
C PHE A 189 0.64 -16.95 10.90
N ALA A 190 1.63 -17.01 11.78
CA ALA A 190 1.78 -18.14 12.70
C ALA A 190 0.65 -18.15 13.75
N ARG A 191 0.18 -16.97 14.15
CA ARG A 191 -0.91 -16.78 15.14
C ARG A 191 -1.96 -15.82 14.56
N GLU A 192 -2.86 -16.35 13.73
CA GLU A 192 -3.87 -15.57 13.03
C GLU A 192 -4.82 -14.85 14.00
N HIS A 193 -5.18 -15.51 15.12
CA HIS A 193 -6.07 -14.93 16.14
C HIS A 193 -5.47 -13.68 16.77
N ASP A 194 -4.19 -13.72 17.15
CA ASP A 194 -3.51 -12.57 17.77
C ASP A 194 -3.45 -11.37 16.82
N VAL A 195 -3.20 -11.63 15.52
CA VAL A 195 -3.19 -10.58 14.48
C VAL A 195 -4.58 -10.01 14.27
N PHE A 196 -5.61 -10.87 14.23
CA PHE A 196 -7.01 -10.44 14.13
C PHE A 196 -7.36 -9.53 15.31
N ASP A 197 -7.11 -9.99 16.53
CA ASP A 197 -7.44 -9.26 17.75
C ASP A 197 -6.71 -7.93 17.85
N ALA A 198 -5.42 -7.89 17.49
CA ALA A 198 -4.66 -6.64 17.50
C ALA A 198 -5.26 -5.59 16.56
N VAL A 199 -5.66 -5.97 15.35
CA VAL A 199 -6.31 -5.06 14.39
C VAL A 199 -7.71 -4.69 14.86
N TYR A 200 -8.51 -5.67 15.26
CA TYR A 200 -9.89 -5.48 15.74
C TYR A 200 -9.95 -4.48 16.90
N HIS A 201 -9.16 -4.70 17.96
CA HIS A 201 -9.17 -3.82 19.13
C HIS A 201 -8.64 -2.42 18.81
N THR A 202 -7.58 -2.30 18.00
CA THR A 202 -7.07 -0.99 17.57
C THR A 202 -8.13 -0.17 16.84
N VAL A 203 -8.98 -0.82 16.04
CA VAL A 203 -10.05 -0.15 15.29
C VAL A 203 -11.27 0.11 16.18
N LEU A 204 -11.60 -0.82 17.08
CA LEU A 204 -12.75 -0.70 17.99
C LEU A 204 -12.57 0.45 18.99
N ASP A 205 -11.38 0.64 19.55
CA ASP A 205 -11.07 1.70 20.52
C ASP A 205 -11.37 3.10 19.95
N LEU A 206 -11.15 3.28 18.66
CA LEU A 206 -11.47 4.52 17.97
C LEU A 206 -12.96 4.82 17.91
N SER A 207 -13.78 3.79 17.77
CA SER A 207 -15.22 3.92 17.71
C SER A 207 -15.82 4.39 19.03
N LEU A 208 -15.22 3.99 20.16
CA LEU A 208 -15.64 4.39 21.49
C LEU A 208 -15.28 5.86 21.78
N ILE A 209 -14.15 6.36 21.30
CA ILE A 209 -13.70 7.74 21.50
C ILE A 209 -14.56 8.73 20.71
N HIS A 210 -14.95 8.40 19.47
CA HIS A 210 -15.75 9.30 18.62
C HIS A 210 -17.24 9.34 18.99
N ILE A 211 -17.76 8.35 19.70
CA ILE A 211 -19.13 8.38 20.23
C ILE A 211 -19.23 9.26 21.48
N SER A 212 -18.13 9.45 22.22
CA SER A 212 -18.11 10.22 23.47
C SER A 212 -17.81 11.73 23.30
N GLU A 213 -17.37 12.20 22.12
CA GLU A 213 -17.25 13.63 21.79
C GLU A 213 -18.30 14.03 20.73
N PRO A 214 -19.51 14.44 21.14
CA PRO A 214 -20.39 15.12 20.19
C PRO A 214 -19.75 16.46 19.87
N THR A 215 -19.51 16.68 18.57
CA THR A 215 -19.01 17.91 17.94
C THR A 215 -19.52 19.14 18.69
N ARG A 216 -18.66 19.82 19.45
CA ARG A 216 -18.96 21.22 19.83
C ARG A 216 -18.87 22.06 18.56
N LEU A 217 -20.02 22.52 18.12
CA LEU A 217 -20.20 23.60 17.16
C LEU A 217 -19.49 24.87 17.64
#